data_72dfd31ea42204bc34ba0bc92115a0dc
#
_entry.id   72dfd31ea42204bc34ba0bc92115a0dc
#
_cell.length_a   1.000
_cell.length_b   1.000
_cell.length_c   1.000
_cell.angle_alpha   90.00
_cell.angle_beta   90.00
_cell.angle_gamma   90.00
#
_symmetry.space_group_name_H-M   'P 1'
#
loop_
_entity.id
_entity.type
_entity.pdbx_description
1 polymer ?
#
loop_
_entity_poly.entity_id
_entity_poly.type
_entity_poly.pdbx_seq_one_letter_code
_entity_poly.pdbx_strand_id
1 'polypeptide(L)'
;LIGRVFDVTQTHGKAGVPALSLKDNTPEMDAALRRLLDSSPVPVVTSSTMYQDAVYDPKTQSITVSSRLIDSKIFAALSREIVHAGIHDHGRYPYYTREDCAMDAESVSYMLCRNFGVETPQPDVSRVGQVFDGMEVQDRRGVVDSLQKYFRKLQNDIQREISPQERKQPEQNRPVR
;
A
#
# COMPACT_ATOMS: atom_id res chain seq x y z
N LEU A 1 5.53 27.66 -9.11
CA LEU A 1 4.93 27.11 -10.32
C LEU A 1 3.55 26.54 -9.97
N ILE A 2 2.48 27.20 -10.40
CA ILE A 2 1.11 26.70 -10.25
C ILE A 2 0.88 25.73 -11.41
N GLY A 3 0.93 24.43 -11.13
CA GLY A 3 0.55 23.40 -12.10
C GLY A 3 -0.96 23.37 -12.25
N ARG A 4 -1.47 23.24 -13.48
CA ARG A 4 -2.90 22.96 -13.72
C ARG A 4 -3.15 21.50 -13.36
N VAL A 5 -4.04 21.26 -12.41
CA VAL A 5 -4.52 19.93 -12.04
C VAL A 5 -5.85 19.72 -12.74
N PHE A 6 -5.99 18.63 -13.47
CA PHE A 6 -7.22 18.23 -14.13
C PHE A 6 -7.83 17.02 -13.42
N ASP A 7 -9.11 17.07 -13.17
CA ASP A 7 -9.87 15.91 -12.78
C ASP A 7 -9.99 14.94 -13.99
N VAL A 8 -9.97 13.64 -13.73
CA VAL A 8 -10.11 12.61 -14.75
C VAL A 8 -11.42 12.76 -15.54
N THR A 9 -12.46 13.32 -14.93
CA THR A 9 -13.74 13.62 -15.58
C THR A 9 -13.65 14.77 -16.58
N GLN A 10 -12.61 15.58 -16.52
CA GLN A 10 -12.36 16.70 -17.44
C GLN A 10 -11.48 16.28 -18.64
N THR A 11 -11.07 15.02 -18.70
CA THR A 11 -10.26 14.49 -19.81
C THR A 11 -11.15 13.71 -20.76
N HIS A 12 -11.16 14.09 -22.04
CA HIS A 12 -11.78 13.32 -23.12
C HIS A 12 -10.74 12.33 -23.67
N GLY A 13 -10.56 11.20 -22.99
CA GLY A 13 -9.70 10.10 -23.44
C GLY A 13 -10.52 8.90 -23.91
N LYS A 14 -9.99 8.12 -24.84
CA LYS A 14 -10.52 6.79 -25.15
C LYS A 14 -10.46 5.96 -23.87
N ALA A 15 -11.60 5.39 -23.47
CA ALA A 15 -11.83 4.47 -22.36
C ALA A 15 -10.77 4.54 -21.25
N GLY A 16 -11.14 5.04 -20.07
CA GLY A 16 -10.24 5.05 -18.92
C GLY A 16 -9.55 3.70 -18.77
N VAL A 17 -8.28 3.74 -18.39
CA VAL A 17 -7.57 2.52 -18.03
C VAL A 17 -8.49 1.75 -17.07
N PRO A 18 -8.86 0.50 -17.38
CA PRO A 18 -9.70 -0.28 -16.48
C PRO A 18 -9.06 -0.22 -15.09
N ALA A 19 -9.80 0.27 -14.11
CA ALA A 19 -9.31 0.23 -12.74
C ALA A 19 -9.07 -1.24 -12.41
N LEU A 20 -7.82 -1.60 -12.17
CA LEU A 20 -7.49 -2.95 -11.79
C LEU A 20 -8.19 -3.23 -10.46
N SER A 21 -9.07 -4.21 -10.45
CA SER A 21 -9.78 -4.62 -9.25
C SER A 21 -9.29 -6.00 -8.84
N LEU A 22 -8.51 -6.05 -7.76
CA LEU A 22 -8.10 -7.31 -7.14
C LEU A 22 -9.30 -7.95 -6.47
N LYS A 23 -9.55 -9.21 -6.79
CA LYS A 23 -10.64 -10.00 -6.23
C LYS A 23 -10.07 -11.21 -5.50
N ASP A 24 -10.75 -11.62 -4.44
CA ASP A 24 -10.38 -12.81 -3.69
C ASP A 24 -10.28 -14.04 -4.59
N ASN A 25 -9.35 -14.93 -4.29
CA ASN A 25 -9.10 -16.18 -5.00
C ASN A 25 -8.74 -15.97 -6.48
N THR A 26 -8.03 -14.92 -6.84
CA THR A 26 -7.52 -14.69 -8.20
C THR A 26 -5.99 -14.71 -8.24
N PRO A 27 -5.41 -15.13 -9.39
CA PRO A 27 -3.94 -15.11 -9.56
C PRO A 27 -3.33 -13.71 -9.36
N GLU A 28 -4.07 -12.65 -9.73
CA GLU A 28 -3.63 -11.27 -9.55
C GLU A 28 -3.57 -10.89 -8.06
N MET A 29 -4.56 -11.33 -7.27
CA MET A 29 -4.55 -11.13 -5.82
C MET A 29 -3.41 -11.92 -5.17
N ASP A 30 -3.20 -13.16 -5.57
CA ASP A 30 -2.08 -13.99 -5.08
C ASP A 30 -0.73 -13.34 -5.39
N ALA A 31 -0.57 -12.78 -6.59
CA ALA A 31 0.64 -12.08 -6.99
C ALA A 31 0.84 -10.80 -6.16
N ALA A 32 -0.23 -10.03 -5.95
CA ALA A 32 -0.20 -8.83 -5.13
C ALA A 32 0.16 -9.12 -3.67
N LEU A 33 -0.41 -10.17 -3.09
CA LEU A 33 -0.10 -10.61 -1.72
C LEU A 33 1.35 -11.09 -1.59
N ARG A 34 1.85 -11.90 -2.53
CA ARG A 34 3.27 -12.29 -2.57
C ARG A 34 4.16 -11.06 -2.62
N ARG A 35 3.83 -10.09 -3.46
CA ARG A 35 4.63 -8.87 -3.56
C ARG A 35 4.59 -8.01 -2.29
N LEU A 36 3.46 -7.95 -1.59
CA LEU A 36 3.38 -7.32 -0.27
C LEU A 36 4.29 -8.03 0.75
N LEU A 37 4.28 -9.36 0.77
CA LEU A 37 5.16 -10.15 1.64
C LEU A 37 6.63 -9.86 1.36
N ASP A 38 7.03 -9.83 0.09
CA ASP A 38 8.42 -9.51 -0.33
C ASP A 38 8.81 -8.06 0.00
N SER A 39 7.84 -7.15 0.08
CA SER A 39 8.05 -5.73 0.41
C SER A 39 8.12 -5.48 1.91
N SER A 40 7.85 -6.48 2.74
CA SER A 40 7.91 -6.35 4.19
C SER A 40 9.34 -6.17 4.68
N PRO A 41 9.62 -5.15 5.51
CA PRO A 41 10.96 -4.97 6.09
C PRO A 41 11.28 -5.99 7.20
N VAL A 42 10.28 -6.74 7.64
CA VAL A 42 10.38 -7.69 8.75
C VAL A 42 9.71 -9.03 8.39
N PRO A 43 10.05 -10.13 9.07
CA PRO A 43 9.38 -11.41 8.86
C PRO A 43 7.88 -11.33 9.08
N VAL A 44 7.12 -12.02 8.22
CA VAL A 44 5.67 -12.17 8.33
C VAL A 44 5.36 -13.62 8.67
N VAL A 45 4.59 -13.83 9.72
CA VAL A 45 4.15 -15.16 10.18
C VAL A 45 2.63 -15.21 10.24
N THR A 46 2.06 -16.41 10.17
CA THR A 46 0.62 -16.61 10.28
C THR A 46 0.23 -17.22 11.62
N SER A 47 -0.94 -16.87 12.14
CA SER A 47 -1.52 -17.45 13.34
C SER A 47 -3.00 -17.73 13.16
N SER A 48 -3.45 -18.90 13.63
CA SER A 48 -4.87 -19.27 13.65
C SER A 48 -5.58 -18.89 14.95
N THR A 49 -4.84 -18.41 15.95
CA THR A 49 -5.39 -18.16 17.30
C THR A 49 -5.54 -16.68 17.64
N MET A 50 -5.02 -15.79 16.81
CA MET A 50 -5.15 -14.34 17.05
C MET A 50 -6.54 -13.83 16.72
N TYR A 51 -6.98 -12.79 17.44
CA TYR A 51 -8.26 -12.11 17.23
C TYR A 51 -8.16 -10.94 16.27
N GLN A 52 -6.96 -10.34 16.15
CA GLN A 52 -6.69 -9.23 15.25
C GLN A 52 -6.45 -9.75 13.84
N ASP A 53 -6.75 -8.91 12.83
CA ASP A 53 -6.49 -9.26 11.43
C ASP A 53 -5.00 -9.40 11.15
N ALA A 54 -4.21 -8.42 11.57
CA ALA A 54 -2.75 -8.47 11.57
C ALA A 54 -2.21 -7.52 12.65
N VAL A 55 -0.98 -7.78 13.10
CA VAL A 55 -0.29 -6.91 14.06
C VAL A 55 1.22 -6.95 13.84
N TYR A 56 1.82 -5.77 13.79
CA TYR A 56 3.26 -5.60 13.91
C TYR A 56 3.65 -5.50 15.38
N ASP A 57 4.60 -6.33 15.80
CA ASP A 57 5.18 -6.29 17.15
C ASP A 57 6.59 -5.67 17.07
N PRO A 58 6.78 -4.47 17.65
CA PRO A 58 8.09 -3.80 17.64
C PRO A 58 9.16 -4.50 18.47
N LYS A 59 8.79 -5.36 19.42
CA LYS A 59 9.75 -6.10 20.27
C LYS A 59 10.36 -7.27 19.51
N THR A 60 9.53 -8.03 18.80
CA THR A 60 10.00 -9.17 18.01
C THR A 60 10.38 -8.77 16.58
N GLN A 61 10.08 -7.54 16.17
CA GLN A 61 10.25 -7.03 14.80
C GLN A 61 9.66 -8.01 13.79
N SER A 62 8.40 -8.40 14.00
CA SER A 62 7.69 -9.31 13.11
C SER A 62 6.23 -8.88 12.95
N ILE A 63 5.63 -9.25 11.83
CA ILE A 63 4.21 -9.08 11.57
C ILE A 63 3.54 -10.45 11.71
N THR A 64 2.47 -10.53 12.52
CA THR A 64 1.62 -11.71 12.58
C THR A 64 0.31 -11.41 11.88
N VAL A 65 -0.11 -12.31 10.96
CA VAL A 65 -1.36 -12.20 10.18
C VAL A 65 -2.28 -13.37 10.54
N SER A 66 -3.56 -13.12 10.71
CA SER A 66 -4.54 -14.17 10.95
C SER A 66 -4.75 -15.03 9.70
N SER A 67 -4.57 -16.35 9.84
CA SER A 67 -4.79 -17.32 8.76
C SER A 67 -6.27 -17.57 8.43
N ARG A 68 -7.21 -16.91 9.14
CA ARG A 68 -8.66 -17.06 8.93
C ARG A 68 -9.25 -16.02 7.99
N LEU A 69 -8.43 -15.10 7.49
CA LEU A 69 -8.89 -14.00 6.66
C LEU A 69 -8.96 -14.42 5.20
N ILE A 70 -9.88 -13.79 4.47
CA ILE A 70 -9.90 -13.79 3.01
C ILE A 70 -8.82 -12.85 2.47
N ASP A 71 -8.44 -13.04 1.22
CA ASP A 71 -7.30 -12.35 0.59
C ASP A 71 -7.41 -10.82 0.66
N SER A 72 -8.58 -10.26 0.40
CA SER A 72 -8.82 -8.81 0.48
C SER A 72 -8.59 -8.24 1.89
N LYS A 73 -8.95 -9.00 2.92
CA LYS A 73 -8.68 -8.64 4.32
C LYS A 73 -7.19 -8.76 4.67
N ILE A 74 -6.54 -9.82 4.16
CA ILE A 74 -5.08 -9.97 4.31
C ILE A 74 -4.37 -8.79 3.64
N PHE A 75 -4.77 -8.43 2.41
CA PHE A 75 -4.18 -7.30 1.68
C PHE A 75 -4.25 -5.99 2.47
N ALA A 76 -5.44 -5.64 2.98
CA ALA A 76 -5.65 -4.43 3.77
C ALA A 76 -4.88 -4.45 5.09
N ALA A 77 -4.95 -5.55 5.85
CA ALA A 77 -4.29 -5.65 7.14
C ALA A 77 -2.76 -5.69 7.01
N LEU A 78 -2.24 -6.50 6.06
CA LEU A 78 -0.80 -6.64 5.85
C LEU A 78 -0.18 -5.33 5.35
N SER A 79 -0.82 -4.63 4.40
CA SER A 79 -0.32 -3.34 3.91
C SER A 79 -0.20 -2.31 5.03
N ARG A 80 -1.13 -2.26 5.97
CA ARG A 80 -1.08 -1.39 7.14
C ARG A 80 0.10 -1.74 8.06
N GLU A 81 0.27 -3.02 8.37
CA GLU A 81 1.33 -3.45 9.29
C GLU A 81 2.74 -3.32 8.68
N ILE A 82 2.87 -3.46 7.35
CA ILE A 82 4.12 -3.17 6.64
C ILE A 82 4.53 -1.70 6.80
N VAL A 83 3.57 -0.77 6.76
CA VAL A 83 3.86 0.65 6.99
C VAL A 83 4.30 0.89 8.43
N HIS A 84 3.62 0.30 9.41
CA HIS A 84 4.04 0.37 10.83
C HIS A 84 5.49 -0.12 11.01
N ALA A 85 5.81 -1.30 10.45
CA ALA A 85 7.14 -1.86 10.52
C ALA A 85 8.18 -0.97 9.82
N GLY A 86 7.84 -0.43 8.64
CA GLY A 86 8.73 0.43 7.88
C GLY A 86 9.00 1.79 8.54
N ILE A 87 8.03 2.38 9.22
CA ILE A 87 8.23 3.62 10.00
C ILE A 87 9.18 3.35 11.18
N HIS A 88 9.02 2.23 11.86
CA HIS A 88 9.87 1.86 12.98
C HIS A 88 11.30 1.52 12.55
N ASP A 89 11.47 0.75 11.49
CA ASP A 89 12.78 0.27 11.00
C ASP A 89 13.71 1.40 10.55
N HIS A 90 13.16 2.47 9.97
CA HIS A 90 13.98 3.55 9.42
C HIS A 90 14.54 4.52 10.44
N GLY A 91 14.44 4.24 11.74
CA GLY A 91 15.00 5.07 12.82
C GLY A 91 14.42 6.49 12.85
N ARG A 92 13.37 6.77 12.07
CA ARG A 92 12.68 8.06 12.03
C ARG A 92 11.91 8.35 13.31
N TYR A 93 11.56 7.28 14.02
CA TYR A 93 10.90 7.34 15.32
C TYR A 93 11.64 6.42 16.30
N PRO A 94 12.66 6.91 17.01
CA PRO A 94 13.32 6.14 18.06
C PRO A 94 12.34 5.72 19.17
N TYR A 95 11.20 6.38 19.24
CA TYR A 95 10.10 6.11 20.17
C TYR A 95 8.83 5.73 19.41
N TYR A 96 8.90 4.69 18.57
CA TYR A 96 7.75 4.19 17.87
C TYR A 96 6.63 3.84 18.86
N THR A 97 5.45 4.44 18.65
CA THR A 97 4.18 3.99 19.22
C THR A 97 3.20 3.69 18.09
N ARG A 98 2.37 2.69 18.30
CA ARG A 98 1.36 2.32 17.32
C ARG A 98 0.35 3.45 17.09
N GLU A 99 -0.01 4.14 18.16
CA GLU A 99 -0.98 5.23 18.15
C GLU A 99 -0.50 6.42 17.31
N ASP A 100 0.75 6.81 17.45
CA ASP A 100 1.32 7.95 16.72
C ASP A 100 1.45 7.66 15.23
N CYS A 101 1.67 6.40 14.86
CA CYS A 101 1.84 5.97 13.47
C CYS A 101 0.54 5.44 12.83
N ALA A 102 -0.57 5.37 13.59
CA ALA A 102 -1.80 4.74 13.12
C ALA A 102 -2.38 5.46 11.90
N MET A 103 -2.45 6.79 11.93
CA MET A 103 -2.99 7.57 10.82
C MET A 103 -2.18 7.37 9.53
N ASP A 104 -0.88 7.33 9.62
CA ASP A 104 0.02 7.13 8.49
C ASP A 104 -0.20 5.75 7.87
N ALA A 105 -0.20 4.71 8.71
CA ALA A 105 -0.37 3.34 8.27
C ALA A 105 -1.76 3.08 7.68
N GLU A 106 -2.82 3.59 8.31
CA GLU A 106 -4.19 3.49 7.81
C GLU A 106 -4.38 4.25 6.50
N SER A 107 -3.80 5.45 6.37
CA SER A 107 -3.90 6.25 5.15
C SER A 107 -3.24 5.56 3.96
N VAL A 108 -2.03 5.03 4.12
CA VAL A 108 -1.33 4.31 3.04
C VAL A 108 -2.07 3.03 2.67
N SER A 109 -2.52 2.24 3.65
CA SER A 109 -3.32 1.04 3.41
C SER A 109 -4.62 1.36 2.68
N TYR A 110 -5.34 2.40 3.10
CA TYR A 110 -6.56 2.85 2.44
C TYR A 110 -6.31 3.25 0.99
N MET A 111 -5.28 4.06 0.73
CA MET A 111 -4.91 4.46 -0.63
C MET A 111 -4.58 3.26 -1.51
N LEU A 112 -3.85 2.27 -1.00
CA LEU A 112 -3.54 1.03 -1.73
C LEU A 112 -4.81 0.24 -2.05
N CYS A 113 -5.65 0.00 -1.06
CA CYS A 113 -6.91 -0.70 -1.24
C CYS A 113 -7.78 -0.01 -2.30
N ARG A 114 -7.95 1.31 -2.21
CA ARG A 114 -8.72 2.08 -3.19
C ARG A 114 -8.13 2.03 -4.59
N ASN A 115 -6.80 2.09 -4.71
CA ASN A 115 -6.12 2.02 -6.01
C ASN A 115 -6.29 0.67 -6.70
N PHE A 116 -6.32 -0.41 -5.94
CA PHE A 116 -6.46 -1.77 -6.45
C PHE A 116 -7.89 -2.33 -6.37
N GLY A 117 -8.88 -1.49 -6.07
CA GLY A 117 -10.29 -1.87 -6.01
C GLY A 117 -10.61 -2.86 -4.89
N VAL A 118 -9.78 -2.93 -3.85
CA VAL A 118 -10.03 -3.73 -2.64
C VAL A 118 -10.94 -2.95 -1.70
N GLU A 119 -12.03 -3.56 -1.26
CA GLU A 119 -12.94 -2.94 -0.30
C GLU A 119 -12.28 -2.84 1.08
N THR A 120 -12.34 -1.64 1.65
CA THR A 120 -11.81 -1.36 2.99
C THR A 120 -12.62 -0.22 3.62
N PRO A 121 -12.84 -0.23 4.95
CA PRO A 121 -13.45 0.88 5.64
C PRO A 121 -12.66 2.17 5.44
N GLN A 122 -13.36 3.30 5.43
CA GLN A 122 -12.69 4.59 5.48
C GLN A 122 -11.93 4.74 6.80
N PRO A 123 -10.70 5.29 6.78
CA PRO A 123 -10.00 5.63 8.01
C PRO A 123 -10.78 6.69 8.80
N ASP A 124 -10.66 6.65 10.10
CA ASP A 124 -11.21 7.69 10.96
C ASP A 124 -10.41 9.00 10.79
N VAL A 125 -11.00 9.93 10.06
CA VAL A 125 -10.40 11.26 9.81
C VAL A 125 -10.71 12.28 10.88
N SER A 126 -11.48 11.93 11.91
CA SER A 126 -11.88 12.87 12.99
C SER A 126 -10.68 13.44 13.74
N ARG A 127 -9.59 12.69 13.83
CA ARG A 127 -8.35 13.05 14.52
C ARG A 127 -7.31 13.76 13.65
N VAL A 128 -7.54 13.86 12.33
CA VAL A 128 -6.57 14.47 11.41
C VAL A 128 -6.23 15.91 11.80
N GLY A 129 -7.22 16.69 12.22
CA GLY A 129 -7.00 18.04 12.72
C GLY A 129 -6.05 18.09 13.93
N GLN A 130 -6.17 17.13 14.84
CA GLN A 130 -5.31 17.04 16.04
C GLN A 130 -3.87 16.67 15.69
N VAL A 131 -3.67 15.79 14.71
CA VAL A 131 -2.33 15.38 14.27
C VAL A 131 -1.56 16.55 13.64
N PHE A 132 -2.26 17.43 12.93
CA PHE A 132 -1.67 18.61 12.30
C PHE A 132 -1.72 19.87 13.15
N ASP A 133 -2.28 19.79 14.36
CA ASP A 133 -2.35 20.94 15.25
C ASP A 133 -0.95 21.40 15.68
N GLY A 134 -0.72 22.70 15.62
CA GLY A 134 0.59 23.29 15.93
C GLY A 134 1.70 23.03 14.92
N MET A 135 1.48 22.23 13.87
CA MET A 135 2.49 22.01 12.83
C MET A 135 2.55 23.16 11.84
N GLU A 136 3.77 23.58 11.48
CA GLU A 136 4.01 24.49 10.39
C GLU A 136 3.60 23.86 9.03
N VAL A 137 3.26 24.71 8.05
CA VAL A 137 2.82 24.27 6.73
C VAL A 137 3.83 23.35 6.04
N GLN A 138 5.13 23.62 6.24
CA GLN A 138 6.20 22.81 5.65
C GLN A 138 6.26 21.41 6.28
N ASP A 139 6.05 21.31 7.59
CA ASP A 139 6.04 20.02 8.30
C ASP A 139 4.84 19.16 7.88
N ARG A 140 3.65 19.76 7.77
CA ARG A 140 2.45 19.09 7.24
C ARG A 140 2.69 18.55 5.83
N ARG A 141 3.34 19.36 4.97
CA ARG A 141 3.71 18.92 3.63
C ARG A 141 4.69 17.75 3.67
N GLY A 142 5.68 17.80 4.57
CA GLY A 142 6.64 16.72 4.77
C GLY A 142 5.99 15.38 5.15
N VAL A 143 4.98 15.41 6.02
CA VAL A 143 4.18 14.22 6.37
C VAL A 143 3.47 13.68 5.13
N VAL A 144 2.73 14.52 4.40
CA VAL A 144 1.98 14.10 3.21
C VAL A 144 2.91 13.54 2.12
N ASP A 145 4.06 14.18 1.88
CA ASP A 145 5.06 13.71 0.92
C ASP A 145 5.65 12.34 1.32
N SER A 146 5.84 12.10 2.61
CA SER A 146 6.30 10.81 3.13
C SER A 146 5.27 9.71 2.90
N LEU A 147 3.99 9.97 3.18
CA LEU A 147 2.89 9.04 2.92
C LEU A 147 2.77 8.72 1.43
N GLN A 148 2.88 9.73 0.57
CA GLN A 148 2.86 9.52 -0.88
C GLN A 148 4.04 8.66 -1.36
N LYS A 149 5.24 8.84 -0.81
CA LYS A 149 6.40 8.00 -1.15
C LYS A 149 6.17 6.54 -0.78
N TYR A 150 5.66 6.29 0.43
CA TYR A 150 5.32 4.94 0.87
C TYR A 150 4.27 4.29 -0.04
N PHE A 151 3.17 5.00 -0.27
CA PHE A 151 2.11 4.56 -1.16
C PHE A 151 2.67 4.21 -2.56
N ARG A 152 3.39 5.15 -3.20
CA ARG A 152 3.92 4.95 -4.56
C ARG A 152 4.91 3.79 -4.65
N LYS A 153 5.73 3.60 -3.62
CA LYS A 153 6.65 2.46 -3.57
C LYS A 153 5.86 1.15 -3.64
N LEU A 154 4.95 0.92 -2.71
CA LEU A 154 4.15 -0.31 -2.64
C LEU A 154 3.25 -0.47 -3.88
N GLN A 155 2.60 0.61 -4.33
CA GLN A 155 1.79 0.61 -5.55
C GLN A 155 2.59 0.15 -6.76
N ASN A 156 3.76 0.74 -7.01
CA ASN A 156 4.59 0.41 -8.15
C ASN A 156 5.11 -1.03 -8.08
N ASP A 157 5.48 -1.49 -6.90
CA ASP A 157 5.96 -2.84 -6.69
C ASP A 157 4.86 -3.88 -6.98
N ILE A 158 3.66 -3.66 -6.48
CA ILE A 158 2.50 -4.51 -6.76
C ILE A 158 2.12 -4.43 -8.24
N GLN A 159 2.02 -3.22 -8.80
CA GLN A 159 1.61 -3.01 -10.19
C GLN A 159 2.52 -3.74 -11.19
N ARG A 160 3.82 -3.76 -10.94
CA ARG A 160 4.79 -4.50 -11.78
C ARG A 160 4.56 -5.99 -11.77
N GLU A 161 4.14 -6.53 -10.63
CA GLU A 161 3.93 -7.97 -10.49
C GLU A 161 2.64 -8.43 -11.15
N ILE A 162 1.56 -7.65 -11.03
CA ILE A 162 0.24 -8.00 -11.56
C ILE A 162 -0.01 -7.54 -12.99
N SER A 163 0.77 -6.57 -13.50
CA SER A 163 0.67 -6.20 -14.92
C SER A 163 1.39 -7.23 -15.77
N PRO A 164 0.72 -7.84 -16.77
CA PRO A 164 1.42 -8.70 -17.70
C PRO A 164 2.52 -7.88 -18.38
N GLN A 165 3.77 -8.23 -18.13
CA GLN A 165 4.88 -7.70 -18.92
C GLN A 165 4.55 -8.06 -20.37
N GLU A 166 4.41 -7.06 -21.24
CA GLU A 166 4.50 -7.29 -22.68
C GLU A 166 5.83 -8.01 -22.91
N ARG A 167 5.75 -9.34 -23.05
CA ARG A 167 6.90 -10.13 -23.45
C ARG A 167 7.29 -9.57 -24.81
N LYS A 168 8.39 -8.81 -24.87
CA LYS A 168 9.04 -8.46 -26.13
C LYS A 168 9.23 -9.77 -26.86
N GLN A 169 8.41 -10.01 -27.88
CA GLN A 169 8.64 -11.13 -28.79
C GLN A 169 10.04 -10.93 -29.36
N PRO A 170 10.92 -11.94 -29.32
CA PRO A 170 12.19 -11.83 -29.97
C PRO A 170 11.91 -11.57 -31.45
N GLU A 171 12.51 -10.51 -31.97
CA GLU A 171 12.45 -10.11 -33.38
C GLU A 171 12.82 -11.33 -34.25
N GLN A 172 11.82 -11.98 -34.85
CA GLN A 172 12.04 -13.08 -35.77
C GLN A 172 12.76 -12.50 -36.98
N ASN A 173 13.98 -12.98 -37.18
CA ASN A 173 14.84 -12.76 -38.34
C ASN A 173 14.01 -12.61 -39.62
N ARG A 174 14.05 -11.43 -40.23
CA ARG A 174 13.69 -11.25 -41.63
C ARG A 174 14.78 -11.93 -42.48
N PRO A 175 14.42 -12.85 -43.34
CA PRO A 175 15.39 -13.38 -44.28
C PRO A 175 15.79 -12.26 -45.26
N VAL A 176 17.09 -12.04 -45.36
CA VAL A 176 17.71 -11.16 -46.36
C VAL A 176 17.48 -11.83 -47.72
N ARG A 177 16.89 -11.07 -48.63
CA ARG A 177 16.91 -11.35 -50.09
C ARG A 177 17.98 -10.54 -50.71
#